data_7a8473630348795cd61dad6833e51ca0
#
_entry.id   7a8473630348795cd61dad6833e51ca0
#
_cell.length_a   1.000
_cell.length_b   1.000
_cell.length_c   1.000
_cell.angle_alpha   90.00
_cell.angle_beta   90.00
_cell.angle_gamma   90.00
#
_symmetry.space_group_name_H-M   'P 1'
#
loop_
_entity.id
_entity.type
_entity.pdbx_description
1 polymer ?
#
loop_
_entity_poly.entity_id
_entity_poly.type
_entity_poly.pdbx_seq_one_letter_code
_entity_poly.pdbx_strand_id
1 'polypeptide(L)'
;MSSGACDISLVVSSRNRAYGLDSCLGAIGRAARAAGPTAVELVFVDNGSTDDTSAVVAAWASSAPLPVRLLHEARPGLAVARNTGIAAARGGLIAFTDDDCEPEPGYFQALSQAFAADEGPVLRGGRVELGDARDLPVTIKPDIEPATLDRTLHPGGFIHGCNMAFPRALIEAIGPFDERFGAGAPFRSGEDTDFTHRAFKAGFPVVYCPDIVVRHFHGRRLPEDIHKLQSGYAFGNGALYAKYLFDRRSNMRGMLRWDMRMAARELWTGQTMSAEMGLTYRGTMRDSLSGMMSYWLNWPAAGR
;
A
#
# COMPACT_ATOMS: atom_id res chain seq x y z
N MET A 1 -3.88 27.29 -24.59
CA MET A 1 -4.46 26.06 -24.01
C MET A 1 -4.23 26.11 -22.53
N SER A 2 -5.28 26.38 -21.75
CA SER A 2 -5.23 26.37 -20.28
C SER A 2 -4.76 24.97 -19.85
N SER A 3 -3.65 24.86 -19.12
CA SER A 3 -3.30 23.64 -18.43
C SER A 3 -4.35 23.44 -17.35
N GLY A 4 -5.42 22.70 -17.68
CA GLY A 4 -6.42 22.34 -16.68
C GLY A 4 -5.71 21.74 -15.48
N ALA A 5 -5.97 22.29 -14.28
CA ALA A 5 -5.43 21.73 -13.05
C ALA A 5 -5.90 20.26 -12.97
N CYS A 6 -4.99 19.34 -12.66
CA CYS A 6 -5.32 17.96 -12.37
C CYS A 6 -5.73 17.88 -10.89
N ASP A 7 -6.88 17.25 -10.61
CA ASP A 7 -7.37 17.11 -9.24
C ASP A 7 -6.74 15.90 -8.57
N ILE A 8 -6.72 14.75 -9.28
CA ILE A 8 -6.26 13.46 -8.75
C ILE A 8 -5.23 12.84 -9.70
N SER A 9 -4.06 12.48 -9.18
CA SER A 9 -3.12 11.59 -9.84
C SER A 9 -3.24 10.19 -9.26
N LEU A 10 -3.72 9.25 -10.08
CA LEU A 10 -3.66 7.83 -9.74
C LEU A 10 -2.28 7.28 -10.11
N VAL A 11 -1.54 6.78 -9.14
CA VAL A 11 -0.22 6.19 -9.32
C VAL A 11 -0.35 4.67 -9.29
N VAL A 12 0.11 4.00 -10.35
CA VAL A 12 0.20 2.54 -10.45
C VAL A 12 1.65 2.17 -10.68
N SER A 13 2.17 1.27 -9.84
CA SER A 13 3.52 0.70 -9.99
C SER A 13 3.41 -0.74 -10.43
N SER A 14 4.19 -1.14 -11.44
CA SER A 14 4.11 -2.48 -12.01
C SER A 14 5.49 -3.03 -12.37
N ARG A 15 5.63 -4.35 -12.32
CA ARG A 15 6.81 -5.05 -12.80
C ARG A 15 6.47 -6.43 -13.32
N ASN A 16 6.78 -6.69 -14.61
CA ASN A 16 6.56 -7.98 -15.27
C ASN A 16 5.10 -8.44 -15.19
N ARG A 17 4.18 -7.60 -15.65
CA ARG A 17 2.72 -7.82 -15.58
C ARG A 17 2.03 -7.67 -16.93
N ALA A 18 2.74 -7.76 -18.04
CA ALA A 18 2.16 -7.64 -19.39
C ALA A 18 0.89 -8.49 -19.53
N TYR A 19 0.91 -9.70 -18.93
CA TYR A 19 -0.28 -10.52 -18.79
C TYR A 19 -1.11 -10.07 -17.57
N GLY A 20 -2.33 -9.61 -17.80
CA GLY A 20 -3.30 -9.23 -16.76
C GLY A 20 -3.50 -7.73 -16.57
N LEU A 21 -2.67 -6.86 -17.16
CA LEU A 21 -2.86 -5.40 -17.07
C LEU A 21 -4.14 -4.90 -17.72
N ASP A 22 -4.65 -5.59 -18.75
CA ASP A 22 -5.86 -5.15 -19.47
C ASP A 22 -7.07 -4.96 -18.55
N SER A 23 -7.21 -5.83 -17.55
CA SER A 23 -8.29 -5.76 -16.57
C SER A 23 -8.18 -4.52 -15.68
N CYS A 24 -7.00 -4.28 -15.09
CA CYS A 24 -6.70 -3.11 -14.27
C CYS A 24 -6.86 -1.81 -15.08
N LEU A 25 -6.22 -1.71 -16.25
CA LEU A 25 -6.30 -0.53 -17.13
C LEU A 25 -7.73 -0.27 -17.61
N GLY A 26 -8.47 -1.34 -17.94
CA GLY A 26 -9.89 -1.27 -18.29
C GLY A 26 -10.75 -0.73 -17.15
N ALA A 27 -10.51 -1.17 -15.91
CA ALA A 27 -11.20 -0.68 -14.73
C ALA A 27 -10.89 0.80 -14.45
N ILE A 28 -9.61 1.19 -14.53
CA ILE A 28 -9.19 2.60 -14.42
C ILE A 28 -9.90 3.45 -15.49
N GLY A 29 -9.97 2.96 -16.73
CA GLY A 29 -10.68 3.66 -17.80
C GLY A 29 -12.18 3.81 -17.54
N ARG A 30 -12.83 2.79 -16.96
CA ARG A 30 -14.26 2.88 -16.55
C ARG A 30 -14.45 3.91 -15.44
N ALA A 31 -13.62 3.88 -14.41
CA ALA A 31 -13.65 4.83 -13.30
C ALA A 31 -13.40 6.27 -13.77
N ALA A 32 -12.45 6.48 -14.70
CA ALA A 32 -12.17 7.79 -15.27
C ALA A 32 -13.36 8.36 -16.07
N ARG A 33 -14.07 7.54 -16.86
CA ARG A 33 -15.29 7.98 -17.55
C ARG A 33 -16.41 8.38 -16.60
N ALA A 34 -16.46 7.76 -15.42
CA ALA A 34 -17.45 8.04 -14.39
C ALA A 34 -17.04 9.17 -13.44
N ALA A 35 -15.81 9.71 -13.53
CA ALA A 35 -15.26 10.72 -12.61
C ALA A 35 -16.04 12.05 -12.60
N GLY A 36 -16.91 12.28 -13.58
CA GLY A 36 -17.67 13.54 -13.69
C GLY A 36 -16.77 14.73 -13.98
N PRO A 37 -16.86 15.81 -13.20
CA PRO A 37 -16.04 17.00 -13.41
C PRO A 37 -14.60 16.87 -12.87
N THR A 38 -14.27 15.80 -12.14
CA THR A 38 -12.96 15.59 -11.53
C THR A 38 -11.90 15.30 -12.59
N ALA A 39 -10.87 16.12 -12.66
CA ALA A 39 -9.76 15.95 -13.59
C ALA A 39 -8.77 14.90 -13.03
N VAL A 40 -8.63 13.79 -13.72
CA VAL A 40 -7.82 12.65 -13.30
C VAL A 40 -6.69 12.41 -14.31
N GLU A 41 -5.48 12.07 -13.84
CA GLU A 41 -4.41 11.50 -14.65
C GLU A 41 -3.99 10.12 -14.10
N LEU A 42 -3.46 9.27 -14.96
CA LEU A 42 -2.74 8.05 -14.60
C LEU A 42 -1.23 8.30 -14.71
N VAL A 43 -0.53 8.06 -13.61
CA VAL A 43 0.94 7.99 -13.59
C VAL A 43 1.32 6.51 -13.40
N PHE A 44 1.66 5.86 -14.51
CA PHE A 44 2.07 4.45 -14.50
C PHE A 44 3.59 4.35 -14.44
N VAL A 45 4.12 3.62 -13.46
CA VAL A 45 5.56 3.43 -13.26
C VAL A 45 5.92 1.98 -13.53
N ASP A 46 6.59 1.74 -14.66
CA ASP A 46 7.23 0.46 -14.95
C ASP A 46 8.53 0.34 -14.16
N ASN A 47 8.53 -0.52 -13.17
CA ASN A 47 9.66 -0.71 -12.25
C ASN A 47 10.67 -1.76 -12.79
N GLY A 48 11.19 -1.50 -13.96
CA GLY A 48 12.22 -2.31 -14.61
C GLY A 48 11.69 -3.66 -15.09
N SER A 49 10.56 -3.68 -15.78
CA SER A 49 10.04 -4.88 -16.44
C SER A 49 10.97 -5.36 -17.55
N THR A 50 10.99 -6.66 -17.76
CA THR A 50 11.72 -7.35 -18.83
C THR A 50 10.78 -7.99 -19.86
N ASP A 51 9.47 -7.89 -19.61
CA ASP A 51 8.40 -8.31 -20.51
C ASP A 51 7.77 -7.10 -21.23
N ASP A 52 6.66 -7.32 -21.92
CA ASP A 52 5.95 -6.29 -22.70
C ASP A 52 5.09 -5.33 -21.86
N THR A 53 5.29 -5.25 -20.52
CA THR A 53 4.49 -4.39 -19.62
C THR A 53 4.39 -2.96 -20.13
N SER A 54 5.52 -2.30 -20.46
CA SER A 54 5.53 -0.93 -20.98
C SER A 54 4.81 -0.79 -22.32
N ALA A 55 4.95 -1.79 -23.22
CA ALA A 55 4.29 -1.78 -24.53
C ALA A 55 2.76 -1.89 -24.41
N VAL A 56 2.25 -2.74 -23.49
CA VAL A 56 0.82 -2.85 -23.20
C VAL A 56 0.25 -1.53 -22.70
N VAL A 57 0.93 -0.88 -21.75
CA VAL A 57 0.47 0.42 -21.21
C VAL A 57 0.52 1.51 -22.28
N ALA A 58 1.57 1.58 -23.10
CA ALA A 58 1.68 2.57 -24.17
C ALA A 58 0.58 2.39 -25.23
N ALA A 59 0.27 1.16 -25.61
CA ALA A 59 -0.83 0.85 -26.52
C ALA A 59 -2.19 1.30 -25.94
N TRP A 60 -2.47 0.97 -24.68
CA TRP A 60 -3.71 1.37 -24.03
C TRP A 60 -3.80 2.91 -23.89
N ALA A 61 -2.70 3.59 -23.56
CA ALA A 61 -2.64 5.03 -23.36
C ALA A 61 -3.09 5.81 -24.62
N SER A 62 -2.90 5.25 -25.82
CA SER A 62 -3.29 5.90 -27.08
C SER A 62 -4.80 6.12 -27.22
N SER A 63 -5.63 5.36 -26.50
CA SER A 63 -7.09 5.42 -26.50
C SER A 63 -7.71 5.62 -25.12
N ALA A 64 -6.88 5.87 -24.11
CA ALA A 64 -7.31 6.06 -22.73
C ALA A 64 -8.24 7.28 -22.59
N PRO A 65 -9.27 7.23 -21.71
CA PRO A 65 -10.17 8.36 -21.48
C PRO A 65 -9.60 9.44 -20.55
N LEU A 66 -8.34 9.32 -20.14
CA LEU A 66 -7.63 10.23 -19.25
C LEU A 66 -6.18 10.37 -19.71
N PRO A 67 -5.49 11.47 -19.34
CA PRO A 67 -4.04 11.60 -19.57
C PRO A 67 -3.25 10.48 -18.90
N VAL A 68 -2.33 9.86 -19.63
CA VAL A 68 -1.46 8.79 -19.13
C VAL A 68 0.00 9.24 -19.22
N ARG A 69 0.72 9.05 -18.13
CA ARG A 69 2.16 9.26 -18.05
C ARG A 69 2.83 7.94 -17.71
N LEU A 70 3.48 7.34 -18.71
CA LEU A 70 4.28 6.13 -18.53
C LEU A 70 5.71 6.55 -18.16
N LEU A 71 6.20 6.06 -17.03
CA LEU A 71 7.54 6.28 -16.50
C LEU A 71 8.27 4.96 -16.38
N HIS A 72 9.59 5.01 -16.51
CA HIS A 72 10.46 3.85 -16.27
C HIS A 72 11.38 4.13 -15.09
N GLU A 73 11.32 3.27 -14.07
CA GLU A 73 12.22 3.30 -12.90
C GLU A 73 13.04 2.02 -12.85
N ALA A 74 14.34 2.15 -13.13
CA ALA A 74 15.25 1.01 -13.24
C ALA A 74 15.65 0.41 -11.87
N ARG A 75 15.60 1.22 -10.79
CA ARG A 75 15.91 0.74 -9.45
C ARG A 75 14.76 -0.13 -8.94
N PRO A 76 15.02 -1.39 -8.54
CA PRO A 76 13.96 -2.26 -8.06
C PRO A 76 13.40 -1.78 -6.72
N GLY A 77 12.09 -1.94 -6.52
CA GLY A 77 11.41 -1.68 -5.25
C GLY A 77 10.11 -0.91 -5.40
N LEU A 78 9.06 -1.42 -4.77
CA LEU A 78 7.73 -0.81 -4.81
C LEU A 78 7.73 0.64 -4.26
N ALA A 79 8.42 0.87 -3.14
CA ALA A 79 8.54 2.21 -2.56
C ALA A 79 9.28 3.18 -3.49
N VAL A 80 10.32 2.69 -4.20
CA VAL A 80 11.06 3.47 -5.21
C VAL A 80 10.13 3.88 -6.34
N ALA A 81 9.36 2.92 -6.88
CA ALA A 81 8.41 3.18 -7.96
C ALA A 81 7.30 4.16 -7.52
N ARG A 82 6.75 3.99 -6.31
CA ARG A 82 5.76 4.93 -5.75
C ARG A 82 6.34 6.33 -5.60
N ASN A 83 7.56 6.48 -5.11
CA ASN A 83 8.23 7.79 -5.00
C ASN A 83 8.44 8.44 -6.37
N THR A 84 8.85 7.65 -7.39
CA THR A 84 8.98 8.13 -8.77
C THR A 84 7.63 8.61 -9.31
N GLY A 85 6.55 7.86 -9.04
CA GLY A 85 5.18 8.25 -9.42
C GLY A 85 4.72 9.53 -8.72
N ILE A 86 4.96 9.66 -7.40
CA ILE A 86 4.64 10.86 -6.62
C ILE A 86 5.35 12.10 -7.19
N ALA A 87 6.65 11.97 -7.49
CA ALA A 87 7.43 13.09 -8.02
C ALA A 87 6.91 13.57 -9.39
N ALA A 88 6.33 12.66 -10.18
CA ALA A 88 5.77 12.97 -11.48
C ALA A 88 4.29 13.42 -11.43
N ALA A 89 3.56 13.06 -10.40
CA ALA A 89 2.14 13.39 -10.22
C ALA A 89 1.90 14.91 -10.23
N ARG A 90 0.80 15.34 -10.85
CA ARG A 90 0.41 16.77 -10.96
C ARG A 90 -0.82 17.10 -10.13
N GLY A 91 -1.60 16.09 -9.75
CA GLY A 91 -2.82 16.24 -8.94
C GLY A 91 -2.54 16.78 -7.56
N GLY A 92 -3.49 17.51 -7.03
CA GLY A 92 -3.51 17.94 -5.63
C GLY A 92 -3.66 16.75 -4.69
N LEU A 93 -4.43 15.74 -5.10
CA LEU A 93 -4.55 14.44 -4.44
C LEU A 93 -3.70 13.41 -5.19
N ILE A 94 -3.01 12.57 -4.43
CA ILE A 94 -2.26 11.42 -4.91
C ILE A 94 -2.97 10.18 -4.39
N ALA A 95 -3.38 9.30 -5.31
CA ALA A 95 -4.00 8.02 -5.00
C ALA A 95 -3.16 6.88 -5.55
N PHE A 96 -3.17 5.74 -4.87
CA PHE A 96 -2.48 4.52 -5.30
C PHE A 96 -3.48 3.40 -5.54
N THR A 97 -3.20 2.63 -6.57
CA THR A 97 -3.72 1.27 -6.72
C THR A 97 -2.62 0.37 -7.28
N ASP A 98 -2.74 -0.94 -7.10
CA ASP A 98 -1.77 -1.90 -7.62
C ASP A 98 -2.22 -2.41 -9.00
N ASP A 99 -1.30 -3.01 -9.75
CA ASP A 99 -1.51 -3.48 -11.13
C ASP A 99 -2.41 -4.73 -11.22
N ASP A 100 -2.77 -5.32 -10.07
CA ASP A 100 -3.74 -6.39 -9.90
C ASP A 100 -5.02 -5.97 -9.16
N CYS A 101 -5.25 -4.66 -9.11
CA CYS A 101 -6.44 -4.08 -8.53
C CYS A 101 -7.33 -3.41 -9.58
N GLU A 102 -8.64 -3.53 -9.40
CA GLU A 102 -9.66 -2.90 -10.22
C GLU A 102 -10.44 -1.86 -9.39
N PRO A 103 -10.23 -0.55 -9.62
CA PRO A 103 -11.09 0.48 -9.06
C PRO A 103 -12.53 0.35 -9.54
N GLU A 104 -13.50 0.49 -8.62
CA GLU A 104 -14.91 0.54 -8.98
C GLU A 104 -15.24 1.83 -9.77
N PRO A 105 -16.30 1.84 -10.62
CA PRO A 105 -16.62 3.00 -11.43
C PRO A 105 -16.77 4.32 -10.65
N GLY A 106 -17.28 4.26 -9.40
CA GLY A 106 -17.43 5.42 -8.51
C GLY A 106 -16.18 5.86 -7.77
N TYR A 107 -15.03 5.24 -8.01
CA TYR A 107 -13.79 5.41 -7.22
C TYR A 107 -13.33 6.87 -7.10
N PHE A 108 -13.23 7.59 -8.22
CA PHE A 108 -12.75 8.99 -8.22
C PHE A 108 -13.79 9.95 -7.64
N GLN A 109 -15.07 9.66 -7.78
CA GLN A 109 -16.12 10.45 -7.13
C GLN A 109 -16.08 10.28 -5.61
N ALA A 110 -15.93 9.04 -5.13
CA ALA A 110 -15.79 8.74 -3.70
C ALA A 110 -14.53 9.41 -3.12
N LEU A 111 -13.40 9.39 -3.83
CA LEU A 111 -12.20 10.13 -3.42
C LEU A 111 -12.48 11.63 -3.32
N SER A 112 -13.03 12.25 -4.37
CA SER A 112 -13.32 13.69 -4.36
C SER A 112 -14.24 14.08 -3.21
N GLN A 113 -15.30 13.30 -2.95
CA GLN A 113 -16.23 13.53 -1.85
C GLN A 113 -15.58 13.38 -0.49
N ALA A 114 -14.76 12.34 -0.31
CA ALA A 114 -14.08 12.08 0.96
C ALA A 114 -13.13 13.20 1.36
N PHE A 115 -12.46 13.84 0.40
CA PHE A 115 -11.51 14.93 0.66
C PHE A 115 -12.12 16.33 0.59
N ALA A 116 -13.36 16.50 0.13
CA ALA A 116 -13.97 17.80 -0.09
C ALA A 116 -14.18 18.62 1.19
N ALA A 117 -14.35 17.97 2.34
CA ALA A 117 -14.60 18.59 3.64
C ALA A 117 -13.35 18.67 4.54
N ASP A 118 -12.19 18.25 4.06
CA ASP A 118 -10.98 18.24 4.88
C ASP A 118 -10.38 19.65 4.99
N GLU A 119 -10.16 20.10 6.22
CA GLU A 119 -9.50 21.39 6.51
C GLU A 119 -7.96 21.28 6.49
N GLY A 120 -7.42 20.08 6.35
CA GLY A 120 -5.98 19.82 6.36
C GLY A 120 -5.60 18.47 5.78
N PRO A 121 -4.31 18.10 5.79
CA PRO A 121 -3.86 16.82 5.26
C PRO A 121 -4.43 15.64 6.04
N VAL A 122 -5.08 14.72 5.34
CA VAL A 122 -5.60 13.45 5.86
C VAL A 122 -5.03 12.31 5.02
N LEU A 123 -4.63 11.21 5.64
CA LEU A 123 -4.32 9.96 4.95
C LEU A 123 -5.59 9.10 4.92
N ARG A 124 -6.06 8.73 3.75
CA ARG A 124 -7.23 7.87 3.59
C ARG A 124 -6.87 6.54 2.93
N GLY A 125 -7.56 5.49 3.38
CA GLY A 125 -7.56 4.21 2.70
C GLY A 125 -8.98 3.76 2.45
N GLY A 126 -9.18 2.97 1.40
CA GLY A 126 -10.48 2.48 1.02
C GLY A 126 -10.66 0.99 1.23
N ARG A 127 -11.86 0.53 0.92
CA ARG A 127 -12.25 -0.88 0.95
C ARG A 127 -11.52 -1.66 -0.14
N VAL A 128 -10.99 -2.82 0.25
CA VAL A 128 -10.32 -3.76 -0.66
C VAL A 128 -11.11 -5.07 -0.63
N GLU A 129 -11.83 -5.32 -1.69
CA GLU A 129 -12.64 -6.53 -1.87
C GLU A 129 -11.85 -7.63 -2.57
N LEU A 130 -12.24 -8.88 -2.36
CA LEU A 130 -11.68 -10.01 -3.09
C LEU A 130 -12.17 -9.95 -4.54
N GLY A 131 -11.23 -9.93 -5.49
CA GLY A 131 -11.53 -9.83 -6.92
C GLY A 131 -11.96 -11.16 -7.53
N ASP A 132 -11.34 -12.26 -7.14
CA ASP A 132 -11.65 -13.62 -7.59
C ASP A 132 -12.06 -14.49 -6.39
N ALA A 133 -13.25 -15.03 -6.40
CA ALA A 133 -13.77 -15.91 -5.34
C ALA A 133 -12.96 -17.22 -5.16
N ARG A 134 -12.09 -17.56 -6.11
CA ARG A 134 -11.16 -18.71 -6.00
C ARG A 134 -9.93 -18.38 -5.18
N ASP A 135 -9.62 -17.12 -4.97
CA ASP A 135 -8.48 -16.69 -4.19
C ASP A 135 -8.79 -16.77 -2.69
N LEU A 136 -7.79 -17.04 -1.87
CA LEU A 136 -7.94 -17.05 -0.43
C LEU A 136 -8.20 -15.62 0.10
N PRO A 137 -9.04 -15.44 1.15
CA PRO A 137 -9.44 -14.11 1.65
C PRO A 137 -8.32 -13.45 2.48
N VAL A 138 -7.23 -13.10 1.81
CA VAL A 138 -6.07 -12.40 2.37
C VAL A 138 -5.79 -11.12 1.61
N THR A 139 -5.06 -10.20 2.22
CA THR A 139 -4.76 -8.87 1.63
C THR A 139 -6.02 -8.10 1.17
N ILE A 140 -7.11 -8.30 1.88
CA ILE A 140 -8.39 -7.61 1.69
C ILE A 140 -8.79 -6.87 2.97
N LYS A 141 -9.64 -5.87 2.82
CA LYS A 141 -10.26 -5.12 3.91
C LYS A 141 -11.70 -4.80 3.52
N PRO A 142 -12.63 -5.77 3.75
CA PRO A 142 -14.00 -5.67 3.28
C PRO A 142 -14.94 -4.94 4.26
N ASP A 143 -14.41 -4.35 5.34
CA ASP A 143 -15.22 -3.63 6.33
C ASP A 143 -16.08 -2.56 5.65
N ILE A 144 -17.33 -2.44 6.10
CA ILE A 144 -18.30 -1.47 5.56
C ILE A 144 -18.46 -0.23 6.45
N GLU A 145 -17.87 -0.25 7.65
CA GLU A 145 -17.93 0.86 8.57
C GLU A 145 -16.68 1.74 8.48
N PRO A 146 -16.82 3.06 8.47
CA PRO A 146 -15.67 3.95 8.51
C PRO A 146 -14.95 3.85 9.84
N ALA A 147 -13.63 4.06 9.84
CA ALA A 147 -12.82 3.98 11.04
C ALA A 147 -11.69 5.01 11.01
N THR A 148 -11.21 5.39 12.19
CA THR A 148 -10.02 6.25 12.33
C THR A 148 -8.96 5.50 13.12
N LEU A 149 -7.71 5.54 12.66
CA LEU A 149 -6.59 4.91 13.34
C LEU A 149 -6.35 5.57 14.69
N ASP A 150 -6.26 4.78 15.72
CA ASP A 150 -5.89 5.20 17.06
C ASP A 150 -4.62 4.49 17.58
N ARG A 151 -4.21 4.80 18.80
CA ARG A 151 -2.98 4.26 19.40
C ARG A 151 -3.09 2.78 19.78
N THR A 152 -4.27 2.20 19.80
CA THR A 152 -4.51 0.80 20.17
C THR A 152 -4.40 -0.14 18.97
N LEU A 153 -4.60 0.41 17.76
CA LEU A 153 -4.58 -0.33 16.52
C LEU A 153 -3.18 -0.40 15.91
N HIS A 154 -2.87 -1.52 15.26
CA HIS A 154 -1.66 -1.64 14.46
C HIS A 154 -1.84 -0.87 13.14
N PRO A 155 -0.88 -0.04 12.71
CA PRO A 155 -0.99 0.70 11.45
C PRO A 155 -0.95 -0.21 10.23
N GLY A 156 -0.28 -1.36 10.31
CA GLY A 156 -0.26 -2.36 9.23
C GLY A 156 -1.62 -3.00 9.04
N GLY A 157 -2.11 -3.01 7.81
CA GLY A 157 -3.43 -3.52 7.46
C GLY A 157 -4.59 -2.58 7.81
N PHE A 158 -4.35 -1.44 8.48
CA PHE A 158 -5.38 -0.43 8.70
C PHE A 158 -5.73 0.29 7.38
N ILE A 159 -4.71 0.65 6.61
CA ILE A 159 -4.81 1.09 5.22
C ILE A 159 -3.92 0.18 4.38
N HIS A 160 -4.44 -0.30 3.25
CA HIS A 160 -3.68 -1.07 2.29
C HIS A 160 -3.07 -0.15 1.24
N GLY A 161 -1.80 -0.38 0.89
CA GLY A 161 -1.07 0.40 -0.10
C GLY A 161 -1.70 0.39 -1.50
N CYS A 162 -2.50 -0.64 -1.82
CA CYS A 162 -3.25 -0.75 -3.07
C CYS A 162 -4.53 0.09 -3.11
N ASN A 163 -4.92 0.74 -2.01
CA ASN A 163 -6.06 1.64 -1.94
C ASN A 163 -5.82 2.74 -0.91
N MET A 164 -4.85 3.59 -1.19
CA MET A 164 -4.37 4.67 -0.32
C MET A 164 -4.42 5.99 -1.08
N ALA A 165 -4.86 7.06 -0.42
CA ALA A 165 -4.87 8.40 -1.00
C ALA A 165 -4.57 9.48 0.04
N PHE A 166 -3.93 10.57 -0.40
CA PHE A 166 -3.58 11.71 0.45
C PHE A 166 -3.29 12.98 -0.39
N PRO A 167 -3.45 14.17 0.18
CA PRO A 167 -3.05 15.40 -0.46
C PRO A 167 -1.51 15.53 -0.48
N ARG A 168 -0.98 16.21 -1.49
CA ARG A 168 0.46 16.45 -1.67
C ARG A 168 1.12 17.04 -0.40
N ALA A 169 0.42 17.92 0.31
CA ALA A 169 0.90 18.51 1.55
C ALA A 169 1.27 17.48 2.63
N LEU A 170 0.69 16.27 2.60
CA LEU A 170 1.06 15.22 3.54
C LEU A 170 2.49 14.74 3.30
N ILE A 171 2.88 14.53 2.04
CA ILE A 171 4.26 14.14 1.67
C ILE A 171 5.27 15.21 2.06
N GLU A 172 4.92 16.47 1.87
CA GLU A 172 5.78 17.59 2.26
C GLU A 172 6.03 17.59 3.78
N ALA A 173 5.03 17.19 4.56
CA ALA A 173 5.11 17.15 6.01
C ALA A 173 5.85 15.93 6.57
N ILE A 174 5.66 14.72 5.98
CA ILE A 174 6.19 13.47 6.54
C ILE A 174 7.29 12.82 5.70
N GLY A 175 7.57 13.35 4.51
CA GLY A 175 8.53 12.81 3.55
C GLY A 175 8.01 11.62 2.74
N PRO A 176 8.79 11.17 1.73
CA PRO A 176 8.42 10.09 0.82
C PRO A 176 8.41 8.71 1.51
N PHE A 177 8.01 7.67 0.76
CA PHE A 177 8.14 6.29 1.23
C PHE A 177 9.61 5.94 1.50
N ASP A 178 9.87 5.18 2.58
CA ASP A 178 11.21 4.65 2.87
C ASP A 178 11.53 3.50 1.91
N GLU A 179 12.47 3.74 0.98
CA GLU A 179 12.81 2.83 -0.11
C GLU A 179 13.45 1.50 0.36
N ARG A 180 13.75 1.36 1.64
CA ARG A 180 14.24 0.11 2.22
C ARG A 180 13.12 -0.90 2.49
N PHE A 181 11.86 -0.45 2.49
CA PHE A 181 10.66 -1.26 2.71
C PHE A 181 9.90 -1.52 1.41
N GLY A 182 9.06 -2.57 1.42
CA GLY A 182 8.21 -2.91 0.31
C GLY A 182 8.74 -4.07 -0.56
N ALA A 183 7.90 -4.53 -1.48
CA ALA A 183 8.27 -5.58 -2.41
C ALA A 183 9.50 -5.20 -3.23
N GLY A 184 10.47 -6.11 -3.34
CA GLY A 184 11.73 -5.87 -4.05
C GLY A 184 12.78 -5.09 -3.26
N ALA A 185 12.47 -4.62 -2.05
CA ALA A 185 13.39 -3.92 -1.15
C ALA A 185 13.98 -4.85 -0.07
N PRO A 186 15.07 -4.42 0.63
CA PRO A 186 15.72 -5.24 1.65
C PRO A 186 14.79 -5.74 2.76
N PHE A 187 13.81 -4.93 3.20
CA PHE A 187 12.87 -5.30 4.26
C PHE A 187 11.55 -5.91 3.74
N ARG A 188 11.44 -6.22 2.45
CA ARG A 188 10.42 -7.05 1.79
C ARG A 188 8.99 -6.50 1.80
N SER A 189 8.56 -5.78 2.83
CA SER A 189 7.19 -5.24 3.00
C SER A 189 7.18 -4.08 3.97
N GLY A 190 6.00 -3.46 4.19
CA GLY A 190 5.77 -2.50 5.27
C GLY A 190 6.04 -1.04 4.89
N GLU A 191 6.21 -0.70 3.61
CA GLU A 191 6.35 0.67 3.13
C GLU A 191 5.10 1.51 3.39
N ASP A 192 3.91 0.91 3.20
CA ASP A 192 2.61 1.52 3.49
C ASP A 192 2.36 1.64 4.99
N THR A 193 2.77 0.63 5.75
CA THR A 193 2.71 0.61 7.22
C THR A 193 3.61 1.71 7.81
N ASP A 194 4.83 1.86 7.30
CA ASP A 194 5.75 2.94 7.68
C ASP A 194 5.16 4.32 7.38
N PHE A 195 4.62 4.49 6.18
CA PHE A 195 4.01 5.74 5.75
C PHE A 195 2.80 6.11 6.63
N THR A 196 1.90 5.15 6.84
CA THR A 196 0.74 5.27 7.73
C THR A 196 1.16 5.62 9.15
N HIS A 197 2.18 4.93 9.68
CA HIS A 197 2.69 5.21 11.02
C HIS A 197 3.28 6.62 11.14
N ARG A 198 4.05 7.08 10.13
CA ARG A 198 4.61 8.45 10.13
C ARG A 198 3.54 9.51 10.08
N ALA A 199 2.49 9.34 9.26
CA ALA A 199 1.35 10.25 9.23
C ALA A 199 0.66 10.33 10.59
N PHE A 200 0.31 9.19 11.17
CA PHE A 200 -0.32 9.11 12.49
C PHE A 200 0.54 9.72 13.60
N LYS A 201 1.84 9.41 13.62
CA LYS A 201 2.78 9.95 14.62
C LYS A 201 2.95 11.46 14.52
N ALA A 202 2.86 12.01 13.32
CA ALA A 202 2.90 13.45 13.06
C ALA A 202 1.58 14.18 13.45
N GLY A 203 0.55 13.43 13.82
CA GLY A 203 -0.75 13.97 14.25
C GLY A 203 -1.75 14.14 13.12
N PHE A 204 -1.47 13.65 11.92
CA PHE A 204 -2.44 13.67 10.83
C PHE A 204 -3.48 12.56 11.02
N PRO A 205 -4.77 12.85 10.74
CA PRO A 205 -5.80 11.83 10.74
C PRO A 205 -5.49 10.74 9.71
N VAL A 206 -5.69 9.48 10.10
CA VAL A 206 -5.62 8.32 9.24
C VAL A 206 -6.99 7.66 9.25
N VAL A 207 -7.70 7.70 8.12
CA VAL A 207 -9.13 7.39 8.06
C VAL A 207 -9.37 6.29 7.02
N TYR A 208 -10.12 5.30 7.42
CA TYR A 208 -10.66 4.27 6.53
C TYR A 208 -12.02 4.71 5.99
N CYS A 209 -12.17 4.72 4.66
CA CYS A 209 -13.37 5.15 3.94
C CYS A 209 -13.90 3.99 3.10
N PRO A 210 -14.95 3.28 3.53
CA PRO A 210 -15.42 2.08 2.85
C PRO A 210 -16.04 2.33 1.47
N ASP A 211 -16.39 3.58 1.15
CA ASP A 211 -16.96 3.94 -0.16
C ASP A 211 -15.90 4.06 -1.28
N ILE A 212 -14.62 4.14 -0.92
CA ILE A 212 -13.50 4.13 -1.87
C ILE A 212 -13.13 2.66 -2.11
N VAL A 213 -13.57 2.07 -3.22
CA VAL A 213 -13.54 0.60 -3.41
C VAL A 213 -12.62 0.19 -4.54
N VAL A 214 -11.78 -0.81 -4.25
CA VAL A 214 -11.05 -1.57 -5.27
C VAL A 214 -11.29 -3.07 -5.07
N ARG A 215 -11.26 -3.85 -6.16
CA ARG A 215 -11.23 -5.32 -6.13
C ARG A 215 -9.80 -5.79 -6.41
N HIS A 216 -9.28 -6.67 -5.57
CA HIS A 216 -7.91 -7.16 -5.61
C HIS A 216 -7.84 -8.59 -6.13
N PHE A 217 -7.18 -8.79 -7.26
CA PHE A 217 -7.03 -10.07 -7.98
C PHE A 217 -5.63 -10.65 -7.73
N HIS A 218 -5.28 -10.90 -6.49
CA HIS A 218 -3.92 -11.26 -6.07
C HIS A 218 -3.48 -12.69 -6.46
N GLY A 219 -4.41 -13.57 -6.88
CA GLY A 219 -4.10 -14.90 -7.41
C GLY A 219 -3.58 -15.93 -6.39
N ARG A 220 -3.62 -15.64 -5.08
CA ARG A 220 -3.13 -16.54 -4.03
C ARG A 220 -4.20 -17.55 -3.67
N ARG A 221 -3.95 -18.83 -4.00
CA ARG A 221 -4.93 -19.92 -3.86
C ARG A 221 -4.46 -21.06 -2.97
N LEU A 222 -3.17 -21.10 -2.66
CA LEU A 222 -2.57 -22.18 -1.91
C LEU A 222 -2.12 -21.71 -0.53
N PRO A 223 -2.17 -22.56 0.52
CA PRO A 223 -1.64 -22.23 1.84
C PRO A 223 -0.17 -21.78 1.81
N GLU A 224 0.65 -22.32 0.92
CA GLU A 224 2.06 -21.94 0.77
C GLU A 224 2.23 -20.47 0.35
N ASP A 225 1.31 -19.94 -0.46
CA ASP A 225 1.29 -18.54 -0.86
C ASP A 225 1.10 -17.65 0.37
N ILE A 226 0.23 -18.08 1.30
CA ILE A 226 -0.07 -17.36 2.52
C ILE A 226 1.11 -17.41 3.49
N HIS A 227 1.76 -18.57 3.63
CA HIS A 227 2.96 -18.70 4.46
C HIS A 227 4.07 -17.78 4.00
N LYS A 228 4.33 -17.73 2.69
CA LYS A 228 5.34 -16.84 2.09
C LYS A 228 5.01 -15.38 2.32
N LEU A 229 3.74 -15.01 2.12
CA LEU A 229 3.23 -13.65 2.34
C LEU A 229 3.40 -13.23 3.80
N GLN A 230 2.92 -14.05 4.74
CA GLN A 230 3.00 -13.77 6.17
C GLN A 230 4.44 -13.67 6.68
N SER A 231 5.33 -14.55 6.20
CA SER A 231 6.75 -14.45 6.53
C SER A 231 7.36 -13.13 6.04
N GLY A 232 6.99 -12.68 4.83
CA GLY A 232 7.40 -11.37 4.31
C GLY A 232 6.89 -10.21 5.17
N TYR A 233 5.61 -10.25 5.56
CA TYR A 233 5.00 -9.23 6.43
C TYR A 233 5.62 -9.22 7.83
N ALA A 234 5.80 -10.38 8.44
CA ALA A 234 6.44 -10.49 9.74
C ALA A 234 7.88 -9.94 9.72
N PHE A 235 8.64 -10.25 8.67
CA PHE A 235 9.99 -9.73 8.48
C PHE A 235 9.99 -8.19 8.37
N GLY A 236 9.11 -7.61 7.53
CA GLY A 236 8.97 -6.15 7.41
C GLY A 236 8.52 -5.49 8.70
N ASN A 237 7.57 -6.06 9.42
CA ASN A 237 7.14 -5.58 10.75
C ASN A 237 8.30 -5.60 11.75
N GLY A 238 9.13 -6.64 11.73
CA GLY A 238 10.35 -6.69 12.53
C GLY A 238 11.29 -5.53 12.26
N ALA A 239 11.55 -5.22 10.99
CA ALA A 239 12.36 -4.07 10.60
C ALA A 239 11.72 -2.74 11.05
N LEU A 240 10.38 -2.60 10.99
CA LEU A 240 9.65 -1.44 11.54
C LEU A 240 9.80 -1.34 13.05
N TYR A 241 9.68 -2.46 13.78
CA TYR A 241 9.90 -2.47 15.23
C TYR A 241 11.31 -1.98 15.57
N ALA A 242 12.33 -2.44 14.84
CA ALA A 242 13.70 -1.98 15.03
C ALA A 242 13.86 -0.48 14.72
N LYS A 243 13.27 -0.01 13.61
CA LYS A 243 13.28 1.40 13.19
C LYS A 243 12.74 2.34 14.27
N TYR A 244 11.67 1.93 14.95
CA TYR A 244 10.97 2.76 15.93
C TYR A 244 11.19 2.35 17.38
N LEU A 245 12.07 1.40 17.67
CA LEU A 245 12.28 0.84 19.01
C LEU A 245 12.59 1.92 20.06
N PHE A 246 13.38 2.91 19.70
CA PHE A 246 13.81 3.99 20.60
C PHE A 246 12.98 5.26 20.46
N ASP A 247 12.02 5.32 19.57
CA ASP A 247 11.12 6.46 19.43
C ASP A 247 9.98 6.40 20.45
N ARG A 248 10.03 7.30 21.45
CA ARG A 248 9.03 7.35 22.54
C ARG A 248 7.63 7.76 22.08
N ARG A 249 7.51 8.42 20.93
CA ARG A 249 6.23 8.85 20.35
C ARG A 249 5.56 7.74 19.54
N SER A 250 6.30 6.67 19.22
CA SER A 250 5.81 5.53 18.48
C SER A 250 5.12 4.52 19.40
N ASN A 251 4.00 3.95 18.93
CA ASN A 251 3.32 2.83 19.60
C ASN A 251 3.90 1.44 19.20
N MET A 252 4.87 1.39 18.28
CA MET A 252 5.46 0.14 17.77
C MET A 252 6.03 -0.77 18.86
N ARG A 253 6.51 -0.21 19.99
CA ARG A 253 6.91 -1.03 21.15
C ARG A 253 5.73 -1.78 21.79
N GLY A 254 4.56 -1.17 21.78
CA GLY A 254 3.32 -1.81 22.27
C GLY A 254 2.97 -2.99 21.39
N MET A 255 3.06 -2.82 20.08
CA MET A 255 2.79 -3.87 19.09
C MET A 255 3.79 -5.02 19.21
N LEU A 256 5.08 -4.74 19.28
CA LEU A 256 6.11 -5.77 19.52
C LEU A 256 5.83 -6.56 20.82
N ARG A 257 5.46 -5.87 21.91
CA ARG A 257 5.12 -6.55 23.17
C ARG A 257 3.88 -7.43 23.04
N TRP A 258 2.91 -7.00 22.25
CA TRP A 258 1.72 -7.81 21.96
C TRP A 258 2.10 -9.08 21.20
N ASP A 259 2.89 -8.98 20.12
CA ASP A 259 3.38 -10.12 19.36
C ASP A 259 4.17 -11.11 20.24
N MET A 260 5.05 -10.60 21.10
CA MET A 260 5.79 -11.42 22.07
C MET A 260 4.88 -12.16 23.03
N ARG A 261 3.82 -11.49 23.55
CA ARG A 261 2.84 -12.11 24.44
C ARG A 261 2.05 -13.19 23.73
N MET A 262 1.65 -12.96 22.47
CA MET A 262 0.91 -13.97 21.70
C MET A 262 1.78 -15.18 21.39
N ALA A 263 3.04 -14.99 21.04
CA ALA A 263 3.99 -16.07 20.83
C ALA A 263 4.25 -16.87 22.13
N ALA A 264 4.37 -16.19 23.27
CA ALA A 264 4.50 -16.85 24.57
C ALA A 264 3.22 -17.60 24.95
N ARG A 265 2.04 -17.00 24.73
CA ARG A 265 0.75 -17.67 25.00
C ARG A 265 0.61 -18.95 24.18
N GLU A 266 1.00 -18.93 22.91
CA GLU A 266 0.97 -20.12 22.05
C GLU A 266 1.78 -21.29 22.65
N LEU A 267 2.95 -21.02 23.29
CA LEU A 267 3.75 -22.05 23.95
C LEU A 267 2.99 -22.77 25.07
N TRP A 268 2.11 -22.04 25.79
CA TRP A 268 1.38 -22.59 26.93
C TRP A 268 0.02 -23.19 26.55
N THR A 269 -0.65 -22.61 25.55
CA THR A 269 -2.03 -22.98 25.20
C THR A 269 -2.12 -23.82 23.93
N GLY A 270 -1.08 -23.84 23.10
CA GLY A 270 -1.12 -24.42 21.77
C GLY A 270 -1.99 -23.64 20.75
N GLN A 271 -2.59 -22.51 21.18
CA GLN A 271 -3.48 -21.73 20.33
C GLN A 271 -2.67 -20.95 19.28
N THR A 272 -2.74 -21.39 18.04
CA THR A 272 -2.08 -20.76 16.87
C THR A 272 -2.85 -19.54 16.34
N MET A 273 -2.23 -18.78 15.45
CA MET A 273 -2.85 -17.63 14.77
C MET A 273 -3.99 -18.07 13.85
N SER A 274 -3.76 -19.12 13.05
CA SER A 274 -4.75 -19.81 12.24
C SER A 274 -4.35 -21.27 12.09
N ALA A 275 -5.13 -22.17 12.68
CA ALA A 275 -4.89 -23.61 12.56
C ALA A 275 -5.14 -24.10 11.12
N GLU A 276 -6.17 -23.55 10.47
CA GLU A 276 -6.54 -23.89 9.10
C GLU A 276 -5.42 -23.56 8.11
N MET A 277 -4.78 -22.40 8.25
CA MET A 277 -3.68 -21.96 7.40
C MET A 277 -2.30 -22.36 7.95
N GLY A 278 -2.22 -23.06 9.08
CA GLY A 278 -0.95 -23.43 9.72
C GLY A 278 -0.10 -22.23 10.19
N LEU A 279 -0.72 -21.07 10.41
CA LEU A 279 -0.01 -19.85 10.81
C LEU A 279 0.17 -19.84 12.34
N THR A 280 1.38 -19.53 12.80
CA THR A 280 1.76 -19.53 14.21
C THR A 280 2.31 -18.17 14.66
N TYR A 281 1.98 -17.75 15.89
CA TYR A 281 2.57 -16.53 16.47
C TYR A 281 4.08 -16.66 16.67
N ARG A 282 4.57 -17.87 16.96
CA ARG A 282 6.02 -18.15 17.11
C ARG A 282 6.76 -18.03 15.79
N GLY A 283 6.16 -18.51 14.68
CA GLY A 283 6.70 -18.34 13.32
C GLY A 283 6.79 -16.86 12.96
N THR A 284 5.71 -16.11 13.17
CA THR A 284 5.66 -14.66 12.97
C THR A 284 6.72 -13.94 13.80
N MET A 285 6.88 -14.30 15.08
CA MET A 285 7.90 -13.69 15.95
C MET A 285 9.32 -13.99 15.49
N ARG A 286 9.61 -15.24 15.06
CA ARG A 286 10.91 -15.62 14.51
C ARG A 286 11.27 -14.77 13.30
N ASP A 287 10.32 -14.59 12.37
CA ASP A 287 10.54 -13.82 11.15
C ASP A 287 10.66 -12.31 11.46
N SER A 288 9.90 -11.81 12.44
CA SER A 288 10.04 -10.44 12.95
C SER A 288 11.41 -10.20 13.58
N LEU A 289 11.92 -11.12 14.39
CA LEU A 289 13.28 -11.01 14.96
C LEU A 289 14.35 -11.00 13.86
N SER A 290 14.18 -11.82 12.83
CA SER A 290 15.07 -11.80 11.65
C SER A 290 15.04 -10.45 10.93
N GLY A 291 13.86 -9.84 10.79
CA GLY A 291 13.70 -8.50 10.23
C GLY A 291 14.36 -7.42 11.09
N MET A 292 14.20 -7.48 12.42
CA MET A 292 14.89 -6.58 13.35
C MET A 292 16.42 -6.67 13.22
N MET A 293 16.96 -7.88 13.18
CA MET A 293 18.40 -8.10 12.98
C MET A 293 18.86 -7.54 11.64
N SER A 294 18.12 -7.82 10.57
CA SER A 294 18.42 -7.29 9.24
C SER A 294 18.44 -5.77 9.21
N TYR A 295 17.50 -5.10 9.89
CA TYR A 295 17.46 -3.65 9.99
C TYR A 295 18.74 -3.10 10.65
N TRP A 296 19.19 -3.66 11.75
CA TRP A 296 20.41 -3.20 12.44
C TRP A 296 21.70 -3.50 11.68
N LEU A 297 21.78 -4.65 11.00
CA LEU A 297 22.94 -5.01 10.19
C LEU A 297 23.05 -4.14 8.92
N ASN A 298 21.91 -3.74 8.35
CA ASN A 298 21.84 -2.88 7.18
C ASN A 298 21.61 -1.40 7.54
N TRP A 299 21.79 -1.02 8.82
CA TRP A 299 21.72 0.37 9.24
C TRP A 299 22.83 1.13 8.52
N PRO A 300 22.51 2.14 7.69
CA PRO A 300 23.57 2.93 7.07
C PRO A 300 24.40 3.59 8.17
N ALA A 301 25.70 3.45 8.09
CA ALA A 301 26.68 4.14 8.95
C ALA A 301 26.67 5.68 8.73
N ALA A 302 25.65 6.22 8.09
CA ALA A 302 25.45 7.62 7.80
C ALA A 302 24.71 8.29 8.96
N GLY A 303 25.45 8.76 9.94
CA GLY A 303 24.89 9.53 11.07
C GLY A 303 25.66 9.38 12.38
N ARG A 304 27.01 9.24 12.33
CA ARG A 304 27.87 9.52 13.47
C ARG A 304 28.56 10.84 13.30
#